data_03354650c52d9e41202f37ba01003096
#
_entry.id   03354650c52d9e41202f37ba01003096
#
_cell.length_a   1.000
_cell.length_b   1.000
_cell.length_c   1.000
_cell.angle_alpha   90.00
_cell.angle_beta   90.00
_cell.angle_gamma   90.00
#
_symmetry.space_group_name_H-M   'P 1'
#
loop_
_entity.id
_entity.type
_entity.pdbx_description
1 polymer ?
#
loop_
_entity_poly.entity_id
_entity_poly.type
_entity_poly.pdbx_seq_one_letter_code
_entity_poly.pdbx_strand_id
1 'polypeptide(L)'
;AAAMRDLGLGDDDHVVFYDDCDIRTAARGWWMMRLFGHERVSILDGGLAAWRGIHGTLDSGDSPPVLAGDFTSRPSVGVSVVDFDSLSSRISDGSAGQILDARAAARFAGEAPEPRPGLRAGHIPGSRNLPFSNLLKEDGTWKDNAAIRELFTAAGIDPTAPVTASCGSGV
;
A
#
# COMPACT_ATOMS: atom_id res chain seq x y z
N ALA A 1 -5.98 -8.92 15.60
CA ALA A 1 -5.53 -8.48 16.93
C ALA A 1 -4.62 -9.52 17.60
N ALA A 2 -5.03 -10.82 17.67
CA ALA A 2 -4.23 -11.83 18.39
C ALA A 2 -2.76 -11.87 17.90
N ALA A 3 -2.53 -12.04 16.61
CA ALA A 3 -1.17 -12.09 16.05
C ALA A 3 -0.33 -10.85 16.38
N MET A 4 -0.92 -9.66 16.48
CA MET A 4 -0.19 -8.44 16.88
C MET A 4 0.20 -8.48 18.35
N ARG A 5 -0.70 -8.96 19.22
CA ARG A 5 -0.39 -9.17 20.64
C ARG A 5 0.70 -10.20 20.86
N ASP A 6 0.68 -11.30 20.10
CA ASP A 6 1.71 -12.34 20.18
C ASP A 6 3.11 -11.82 19.75
N LEU A 7 3.15 -10.78 18.92
CA LEU A 7 4.36 -10.04 18.54
C LEU A 7 4.76 -8.97 19.58
N GLY A 8 4.05 -8.86 20.69
CA GLY A 8 4.32 -7.88 21.75
C GLY A 8 3.80 -6.48 21.47
N LEU A 9 2.99 -6.29 20.41
CA LEU A 9 2.49 -4.96 20.04
C LEU A 9 1.32 -4.52 20.90
N GLY A 10 1.36 -3.28 21.37
CA GLY A 10 0.31 -2.59 22.08
C GLY A 10 -0.31 -1.44 21.28
N ASP A 11 -1.35 -0.85 21.84
CA ASP A 11 -2.10 0.26 21.21
C ASP A 11 -1.26 1.54 21.09
N ASP A 12 -0.30 1.75 21.99
CA ASP A 12 0.55 2.95 22.03
C ASP A 12 1.87 2.81 21.25
N ASP A 13 2.16 1.63 20.72
CA ASP A 13 3.41 1.42 19.99
C ASP A 13 3.42 2.12 18.64
N HIS A 14 4.61 2.59 18.23
CA HIS A 14 4.82 3.06 16.89
C HIS A 14 5.43 1.94 16.04
N VAL A 15 4.66 1.42 15.11
CA VAL A 15 5.07 0.33 14.22
C VAL A 15 5.74 0.89 12.96
N VAL A 16 6.94 0.42 12.65
CA VAL A 16 7.65 0.81 11.42
C VAL A 16 7.79 -0.42 10.53
N PHE A 17 7.21 -0.38 9.35
CA PHE A 17 7.39 -1.39 8.32
C PHE A 17 8.54 -1.02 7.39
N TYR A 18 9.29 -2.02 6.95
CA TYR A 18 10.33 -1.82 5.93
C TYR A 18 10.40 -3.00 4.97
N ASP A 19 10.86 -2.73 3.75
CA ASP A 19 11.15 -3.73 2.73
C ASP A 19 12.65 -4.05 2.70
N ASP A 20 12.99 -5.33 2.46
CA ASP A 20 14.36 -5.80 2.23
C ASP A 20 14.59 -6.22 0.77
N CYS A 21 13.62 -5.96 -0.11
CA CYS A 21 13.66 -6.39 -1.51
C CYS A 21 12.88 -5.41 -2.39
N ASP A 22 12.92 -5.64 -3.70
CA ASP A 22 12.21 -4.82 -4.69
C ASP A 22 10.68 -4.94 -4.64
N ILE A 23 10.15 -5.92 -3.90
CA ILE A 23 8.72 -6.07 -3.68
C ILE A 23 8.30 -5.16 -2.52
N ARG A 24 7.53 -4.12 -2.82
CA ARG A 24 7.13 -3.08 -1.87
C ARG A 24 5.95 -3.53 -1.00
N THR A 25 6.18 -4.50 -0.10
CA THR A 25 5.15 -5.10 0.76
C THR A 25 4.91 -4.32 2.05
N ALA A 26 5.83 -3.48 2.48
CA ALA A 26 5.71 -2.64 3.68
C ALA A 26 4.46 -1.76 3.64
N ALA A 27 4.09 -1.26 2.45
CA ALA A 27 2.89 -0.47 2.24
C ALA A 27 1.61 -1.24 2.61
N ARG A 28 1.56 -2.55 2.35
CA ARG A 28 0.44 -3.39 2.76
C ARG A 28 0.35 -3.52 4.28
N GLY A 29 1.47 -3.73 4.96
CA GLY A 29 1.54 -3.77 6.42
C GLY A 29 1.03 -2.47 7.04
N TRP A 30 1.53 -1.35 6.56
CA TRP A 30 1.08 0.00 6.95
C TRP A 30 -0.42 0.19 6.74
N TRP A 31 -0.93 -0.15 5.56
CA TRP A 31 -2.34 -0.03 5.23
C TRP A 31 -3.23 -0.92 6.12
N MET A 32 -2.81 -2.17 6.38
CA MET A 32 -3.53 -3.09 7.25
C MET A 32 -3.61 -2.56 8.69
N MET A 33 -2.53 -2.00 9.24
CA MET A 33 -2.57 -1.41 10.58
C MET A 33 -3.60 -0.27 10.64
N ARG A 34 -3.61 0.61 9.63
CA ARG A 34 -4.60 1.67 9.53
C ARG A 34 -6.03 1.14 9.36
N LEU A 35 -6.22 0.09 8.57
CA LEU A 35 -7.52 -0.57 8.40
C LEU A 35 -8.06 -1.12 9.73
N PHE A 36 -7.18 -1.57 10.62
CA PHE A 36 -7.54 -2.04 11.96
C PHE A 36 -7.50 -0.93 13.04
N GLY A 37 -7.43 0.32 12.62
CA GLY A 37 -7.55 1.49 13.50
C GLY A 37 -6.28 1.85 14.27
N HIS A 38 -5.12 1.31 13.87
CA HIS A 38 -3.84 1.68 14.47
C HIS A 38 -3.16 2.77 13.63
N GLU A 39 -3.07 3.98 14.17
CA GLU A 39 -2.59 5.16 13.43
C GLU A 39 -1.09 5.42 13.59
N ARG A 40 -0.48 4.91 14.67
CA ARG A 40 0.96 5.08 14.95
C ARG A 40 1.79 4.09 14.12
N VAL A 41 1.76 4.27 12.81
CA VAL A 41 2.42 3.38 11.85
C VAL A 41 3.12 4.17 10.76
N SER A 42 4.32 3.76 10.39
CA SER A 42 5.15 4.37 9.34
C SER A 42 5.76 3.30 8.44
N ILE A 43 6.25 3.75 7.29
CA ILE A 43 7.11 2.96 6.40
C ILE A 43 8.48 3.60 6.41
N LEU A 44 9.54 2.79 6.54
CA LEU A 44 10.92 3.25 6.41
C LEU A 44 11.20 3.58 4.94
N ASP A 45 11.42 4.86 4.65
CA ASP A 45 11.67 5.33 3.30
C ASP A 45 12.98 4.76 2.73
N GLY A 46 12.89 4.16 1.54
CA GLY A 46 13.99 3.42 0.93
C GLY A 46 14.30 2.07 1.57
N GLY A 47 13.53 1.64 2.58
CA GLY A 47 13.63 0.32 3.21
C GLY A 47 14.99 0.01 3.83
N LEU A 48 15.32 -1.28 3.93
CA LEU A 48 16.57 -1.73 4.54
C LEU A 48 17.82 -1.28 3.76
N ALA A 49 17.70 -1.06 2.46
CA ALA A 49 18.80 -0.55 1.63
C ALA A 49 19.22 0.87 2.07
N ALA A 50 18.26 1.77 2.27
CA ALA A 50 18.55 3.11 2.78
C ALA A 50 19.10 3.08 4.21
N TRP A 51 18.58 2.19 5.08
CA TRP A 51 19.09 2.00 6.44
C TRP A 51 20.56 1.58 6.45
N ARG A 52 20.93 0.63 5.59
CA ARG A 52 22.34 0.22 5.41
C ARG A 52 23.20 1.36 4.86
N GLY A 53 22.66 2.17 3.97
CA GLY A 53 23.34 3.32 3.37
C GLY A 53 23.78 4.38 4.39
N ILE A 54 23.05 4.52 5.48
CA ILE A 54 23.41 5.42 6.61
C ILE A 54 24.16 4.69 7.74
N HIS A 55 24.65 3.48 7.49
CA HIS A 55 25.32 2.63 8.48
C HIS A 55 24.45 2.31 9.71
N GLY A 56 23.14 2.16 9.52
CA GLY A 56 22.21 1.77 10.58
C GLY A 56 22.58 0.41 11.18
N THR A 57 22.45 0.30 12.49
CA THR A 57 22.77 -0.94 13.22
C THR A 57 21.80 -2.06 12.80
N LEU A 58 22.35 -3.26 12.61
CA LEU A 58 21.60 -4.47 12.32
C LEU A 58 21.92 -5.52 13.39
N ASP A 59 20.88 -6.17 13.87
CA ASP A 59 20.99 -7.35 14.71
C ASP A 59 20.82 -8.62 13.86
N SER A 60 21.36 -9.73 14.36
CA SER A 60 21.26 -11.05 13.73
C SER A 60 21.00 -12.12 14.78
N GLY A 61 20.40 -13.22 14.35
CA GLY A 61 20.03 -14.33 15.23
C GLY A 61 18.54 -14.27 15.63
N ASP A 62 18.19 -15.05 16.64
CA ASP A 62 16.82 -15.13 17.12
C ASP A 62 16.43 -13.86 17.88
N SER A 63 15.22 -13.37 17.63
CA SER A 63 14.66 -12.27 18.41
C SER A 63 14.44 -12.71 19.88
N PRO A 64 14.72 -11.84 20.85
CA PRO A 64 14.41 -12.15 22.23
C PRO A 64 12.93 -12.43 22.45
N PRO A 65 12.54 -13.26 23.42
CA PRO A 65 11.15 -13.45 23.78
C PRO A 65 10.49 -12.12 24.12
N VAL A 66 9.31 -11.89 23.56
CA VAL A 66 8.50 -10.71 23.84
C VAL A 66 7.30 -11.09 24.72
N LEU A 67 6.91 -10.21 25.61
CA LEU A 67 5.66 -10.34 26.34
C LEU A 67 4.51 -9.99 25.40
N ALA A 68 3.35 -10.63 25.60
CA ALA A 68 2.17 -10.31 24.80
C ALA A 68 1.76 -8.85 25.03
N GLY A 69 1.51 -8.14 23.91
CA GLY A 69 1.00 -6.78 23.94
C GLY A 69 -0.50 -6.69 24.16
N ASP A 70 -1.03 -5.49 24.19
CA ASP A 70 -2.45 -5.20 24.42
C ASP A 70 -3.19 -4.68 23.16
N PHE A 71 -2.62 -4.88 21.96
CA PHE A 71 -3.17 -4.39 20.71
C PHE A 71 -4.68 -4.66 20.54
N THR A 72 -5.43 -3.61 20.28
CA THR A 72 -6.89 -3.65 20.09
C THR A 72 -7.26 -3.20 18.67
N SER A 73 -7.93 -4.07 17.92
CA SER A 73 -8.49 -3.72 16.61
C SER A 73 -9.72 -2.83 16.79
N ARG A 74 -9.73 -1.71 16.05
CA ARG A 74 -10.84 -0.75 16.03
C ARG A 74 -11.27 -0.50 14.58
N PRO A 75 -12.52 -0.11 14.33
CA PRO A 75 -12.92 0.36 13.00
C PRO A 75 -12.03 1.52 12.54
N SER A 76 -11.57 1.45 11.30
CA SER A 76 -10.79 2.53 10.70
C SER A 76 -11.68 3.71 10.32
N VAL A 77 -11.11 4.92 10.38
CA VAL A 77 -11.71 6.13 9.82
C VAL A 77 -10.97 6.46 8.52
N GLY A 78 -11.70 6.49 7.39
CA GLY A 78 -11.16 6.91 6.10
C GLY A 78 -10.38 5.83 5.32
N VAL A 79 -10.24 4.60 5.85
CA VAL A 79 -9.66 3.46 5.14
C VAL A 79 -10.65 2.30 5.15
N SER A 80 -10.94 1.75 3.97
CA SER A 80 -11.88 0.62 3.83
C SER A 80 -11.48 -0.30 2.68
N VAL A 81 -12.07 -1.47 2.66
CA VAL A 81 -11.99 -2.41 1.52
C VAL A 81 -13.29 -2.30 0.73
N VAL A 82 -13.17 -2.21 -0.58
CA VAL A 82 -14.31 -2.29 -1.51
C VAL A 82 -14.27 -3.66 -2.15
N ASP A 83 -15.31 -4.46 -1.98
CA ASP A 83 -15.44 -5.76 -2.62
C ASP A 83 -15.86 -5.65 -4.09
N PHE A 84 -15.78 -6.77 -4.81
CA PHE A 84 -16.06 -6.84 -6.23
C PHE A 84 -17.50 -6.41 -6.55
N ASP A 85 -18.49 -6.90 -5.82
CA ASP A 85 -19.91 -6.66 -6.11
C ASP A 85 -20.26 -5.20 -5.88
N SER A 86 -19.76 -4.61 -4.78
CA SER A 86 -19.93 -3.18 -4.48
C SER A 86 -19.30 -2.29 -5.54
N LEU A 87 -18.08 -2.61 -5.97
CA LEU A 87 -17.39 -1.81 -7.01
C LEU A 87 -18.09 -1.95 -8.36
N SER A 88 -18.48 -3.16 -8.74
CA SER A 88 -19.20 -3.44 -9.98
C SER A 88 -20.55 -2.69 -10.05
N SER A 89 -21.29 -2.69 -8.96
CA SER A 89 -22.54 -1.93 -8.85
C SER A 89 -22.29 -0.43 -9.02
N ARG A 90 -21.30 0.13 -8.31
CA ARG A 90 -20.96 1.57 -8.41
C ARG A 90 -20.48 1.99 -9.81
N ILE A 91 -19.79 1.10 -10.52
CA ILE A 91 -19.39 1.36 -11.92
C ILE A 91 -20.65 1.40 -12.81
N SER A 92 -21.57 0.47 -12.60
CA SER A 92 -22.79 0.34 -13.41
C SER A 92 -23.73 1.54 -13.24
N ASP A 93 -23.84 2.10 -12.04
CA ASP A 93 -24.70 3.25 -11.73
C ASP A 93 -23.99 4.61 -11.81
N GLY A 94 -22.68 4.62 -12.14
CA GLY A 94 -21.88 5.83 -12.28
C GLY A 94 -21.42 6.46 -10.96
N SER A 95 -21.57 5.77 -9.82
CA SER A 95 -21.20 6.27 -8.49
C SER A 95 -19.83 5.80 -7.98
N ALA A 96 -19.03 5.15 -8.83
CA ALA A 96 -17.75 4.55 -8.43
C ALA A 96 -16.73 5.57 -7.91
N GLY A 97 -16.87 6.85 -8.26
CA GLY A 97 -15.87 7.87 -7.92
C GLY A 97 -14.56 7.65 -8.67
N GLN A 98 -13.45 7.99 -8.02
CA GLN A 98 -12.12 7.80 -8.60
C GLN A 98 -11.61 6.39 -8.36
N ILE A 99 -11.18 5.71 -9.43
CA ILE A 99 -10.54 4.40 -9.37
C ILE A 99 -9.12 4.55 -9.92
N LEU A 100 -8.12 4.17 -9.12
CA LEU A 100 -6.70 4.22 -9.45
C LEU A 100 -6.13 2.82 -9.60
N ASP A 101 -5.54 2.51 -10.74
CA ASP A 101 -4.79 1.28 -10.98
C ASP A 101 -3.29 1.55 -10.86
N ALA A 102 -2.65 0.92 -9.88
CA ALA A 102 -1.24 1.10 -9.56
C ALA A 102 -0.29 0.14 -10.32
N ARG A 103 -0.81 -0.70 -11.22
CA ARG A 103 -0.01 -1.63 -12.03
C ARG A 103 0.79 -0.87 -13.09
N ALA A 104 1.81 -1.56 -13.65
CA ALA A 104 2.57 -1.05 -14.80
C ALA A 104 1.62 -0.72 -15.98
N ALA A 105 1.94 0.34 -16.74
CA ALA A 105 1.09 0.85 -17.82
C ALA A 105 0.76 -0.20 -18.88
N ALA A 106 1.72 -1.04 -19.27
CA ALA A 106 1.47 -2.11 -20.25
C ALA A 106 0.46 -3.16 -19.77
N ARG A 107 0.41 -3.46 -18.44
CA ARG A 107 -0.62 -4.34 -17.88
C ARG A 107 -1.99 -3.66 -17.85
N PHE A 108 -2.02 -2.39 -17.51
CA PHE A 108 -3.24 -1.59 -17.57
C PHE A 108 -3.80 -1.53 -19.00
N ALA A 109 -2.96 -1.29 -20.00
CA ALA A 109 -3.35 -1.25 -21.40
C ALA A 109 -3.75 -2.63 -21.98
N GLY A 110 -3.43 -3.72 -21.27
CA GLY A 110 -3.67 -5.09 -21.78
C GLY A 110 -2.60 -5.58 -22.77
N GLU A 111 -1.49 -4.86 -22.88
CA GLU A 111 -0.35 -5.15 -23.78
C GLU A 111 0.65 -6.14 -23.18
N ALA A 112 0.63 -6.30 -21.87
CA ALA A 112 1.46 -7.28 -21.15
C ALA A 112 0.58 -8.34 -20.47
N PRO A 113 1.05 -9.61 -20.40
CA PRO A 113 0.32 -10.67 -19.73
C PRO A 113 0.23 -10.44 -18.22
N GLU A 114 -0.82 -10.95 -17.61
CA GLU A 114 -0.92 -11.00 -16.16
C GLU A 114 0.02 -12.07 -15.59
N PRO A 115 0.68 -11.82 -14.43
CA PRO A 115 1.61 -12.78 -13.84
C PRO A 115 0.96 -14.08 -13.38
N ARG A 116 -0.35 -14.05 -13.09
CA ARG A 116 -1.10 -15.23 -12.64
C ARG A 116 -1.94 -15.79 -13.80
N PRO A 117 -1.91 -17.10 -14.04
CA PRO A 117 -2.74 -17.73 -15.07
C PRO A 117 -4.23 -17.49 -14.84
N GLY A 118 -4.99 -17.34 -15.90
CA GLY A 118 -6.44 -17.22 -15.87
C GLY A 118 -6.97 -15.79 -15.60
N LEU A 119 -6.10 -14.83 -15.37
CA LEU A 119 -6.52 -13.42 -15.26
C LEU A 119 -6.62 -12.79 -16.65
N ARG A 120 -7.67 -11.99 -16.86
CA ARG A 120 -7.85 -11.22 -18.08
C ARG A 120 -6.91 -10.00 -18.09
N ALA A 121 -6.34 -9.69 -19.25
CA ALA A 121 -5.61 -8.45 -19.50
C ALA A 121 -6.56 -7.23 -19.53
N GLY A 122 -6.00 -6.04 -19.31
CA GLY A 122 -6.75 -4.80 -19.30
C GLY A 122 -7.01 -4.28 -17.89
N HIS A 123 -7.99 -3.40 -17.72
CA HIS A 123 -8.23 -2.66 -16.48
C HIS A 123 -9.72 -2.53 -16.14
N ILE A 124 -10.00 -2.09 -14.94
CA ILE A 124 -11.37 -1.82 -14.46
C ILE A 124 -11.93 -0.62 -15.22
N PRO A 125 -13.15 -0.71 -15.81
CA PRO A 125 -13.76 0.40 -16.54
C PRO A 125 -13.78 1.69 -15.74
N GLY A 126 -13.35 2.80 -16.38
CA GLY A 126 -13.29 4.12 -15.74
C GLY A 126 -12.09 4.35 -14.81
N SER A 127 -11.23 3.35 -14.58
CA SER A 127 -10.02 3.54 -13.80
C SER A 127 -8.96 4.38 -14.53
N ARG A 128 -8.11 5.04 -13.75
CA ARG A 128 -6.94 5.79 -14.19
C ARG A 128 -5.69 5.03 -13.81
N ASN A 129 -4.65 5.12 -14.61
CA ASN A 129 -3.39 4.44 -14.32
C ASN A 129 -2.33 5.40 -13.78
N LEU A 130 -1.76 5.05 -12.65
CA LEU A 130 -0.53 5.65 -12.13
C LEU A 130 0.31 4.51 -11.53
N PRO A 131 1.28 3.98 -12.27
CA PRO A 131 2.15 2.94 -11.76
C PRO A 131 2.83 3.38 -10.46
N PHE A 132 2.78 2.52 -9.43
CA PHE A 132 3.37 2.85 -8.12
C PHE A 132 4.87 3.19 -8.24
N SER A 133 5.59 2.58 -9.18
CA SER A 133 7.00 2.87 -9.45
C SER A 133 7.26 4.33 -9.81
N ASN A 134 6.28 5.02 -10.39
CA ASN A 134 6.43 6.44 -10.74
C ASN A 134 6.47 7.36 -9.52
N LEU A 135 6.03 6.87 -8.35
CA LEU A 135 6.06 7.60 -7.09
C LEU A 135 7.41 7.56 -6.39
N LEU A 136 8.32 6.70 -6.88
CA LEU A 136 9.64 6.47 -6.31
C LEU A 136 10.74 7.15 -7.13
N LYS A 137 11.83 7.47 -6.48
CA LYS A 137 13.10 7.85 -7.09
C LYS A 137 13.89 6.60 -7.48
N GLU A 138 15.00 6.77 -8.20
CA GLU A 138 15.89 5.68 -8.63
C GLU A 138 16.51 4.92 -7.43
N ASP A 139 16.74 5.61 -6.32
CA ASP A 139 17.27 5.03 -5.09
C ASP A 139 16.20 4.28 -4.25
N GLY A 140 14.96 4.22 -4.75
CA GLY A 140 13.84 3.57 -4.11
C GLY A 140 13.16 4.38 -3.00
N THR A 141 13.59 5.60 -2.74
CA THR A 141 12.89 6.52 -1.83
C THR A 141 11.70 7.17 -2.51
N TRP A 142 10.76 7.68 -1.71
CA TRP A 142 9.61 8.40 -2.24
C TRP A 142 10.04 9.73 -2.87
N LYS A 143 9.38 10.13 -3.93
CA LYS A 143 9.41 11.50 -4.41
C LYS A 143 8.80 12.42 -3.36
N ASP A 144 9.12 13.70 -3.42
CA ASP A 144 8.51 14.67 -2.51
C ASP A 144 7.00 14.83 -2.75
N ASN A 145 6.33 15.39 -1.76
CA ASN A 145 4.87 15.52 -1.78
C ASN A 145 4.35 16.36 -2.95
N ALA A 146 5.10 17.34 -3.42
CA ALA A 146 4.69 18.18 -4.55
C ALA A 146 4.71 17.38 -5.85
N ALA A 147 5.82 16.67 -6.11
CA ALA A 147 5.95 15.80 -7.28
C ALA A 147 4.91 14.67 -7.27
N ILE A 148 4.63 14.06 -6.11
CA ILE A 148 3.58 13.04 -6.00
C ILE A 148 2.21 13.62 -6.33
N ARG A 149 1.85 14.81 -5.81
CA ARG A 149 0.57 15.46 -6.15
C ARG A 149 0.44 15.77 -7.63
N GLU A 150 1.51 16.24 -8.27
CA GLU A 150 1.53 16.49 -9.71
C GLU A 150 1.27 15.22 -10.51
N LEU A 151 1.89 14.09 -10.13
CA LEU A 151 1.67 12.79 -10.77
C LEU A 151 0.21 12.32 -10.65
N PHE A 152 -0.42 12.46 -9.50
CA PHE A 152 -1.84 12.14 -9.32
C PHE A 152 -2.72 13.02 -10.21
N THR A 153 -2.48 14.33 -10.20
CA THR A 153 -3.21 15.29 -11.02
C THR A 153 -3.04 14.99 -12.53
N ALA A 154 -1.80 14.72 -12.97
CA ALA A 154 -1.50 14.35 -14.35
C ALA A 154 -2.19 13.04 -14.78
N ALA A 155 -2.37 12.09 -13.84
CA ALA A 155 -3.14 10.88 -14.07
C ALA A 155 -4.67 11.11 -14.05
N GLY A 156 -5.12 12.35 -13.81
CA GLY A 156 -6.55 12.69 -13.73
C GLY A 156 -7.20 12.27 -12.40
N ILE A 157 -6.42 12.13 -11.34
CA ILE A 157 -6.88 11.83 -9.98
C ILE A 157 -6.75 13.11 -9.13
N ASP A 158 -7.82 13.49 -8.45
CA ASP A 158 -7.78 14.52 -7.41
C ASP A 158 -7.26 13.89 -6.11
N PRO A 159 -6.03 14.27 -5.65
CA PRO A 159 -5.44 13.68 -4.45
C PRO A 159 -6.12 14.15 -3.14
N THR A 160 -7.08 15.06 -3.21
CA THR A 160 -7.83 15.56 -2.03
C THR A 160 -9.18 14.87 -1.85
N ALA A 161 -9.62 14.12 -2.84
CA ALA A 161 -10.88 13.39 -2.82
C ALA A 161 -10.67 11.88 -2.59
N PRO A 162 -11.68 11.15 -2.12
CA PRO A 162 -11.58 9.71 -1.96
C PRO A 162 -11.24 8.98 -3.26
N VAL A 163 -10.36 7.98 -3.15
CA VAL A 163 -9.93 7.14 -4.27
C VAL A 163 -9.99 5.66 -3.90
N THR A 164 -10.50 4.84 -4.81
CA THR A 164 -10.41 3.38 -4.73
C THR A 164 -9.16 2.93 -5.46
N ALA A 165 -8.17 2.42 -4.73
CA ALA A 165 -6.94 1.92 -5.32
C ALA A 165 -7.06 0.43 -5.65
N SER A 166 -6.51 0.03 -6.80
CA SER A 166 -6.43 -1.35 -7.27
C SER A 166 -5.01 -1.69 -7.71
N CYS A 167 -4.61 -2.94 -7.52
CA CYS A 167 -3.37 -3.48 -8.06
C CYS A 167 -3.55 -4.97 -8.43
N GLY A 168 -2.48 -5.62 -8.90
CA GLY A 168 -2.57 -7.03 -9.33
C GLY A 168 -2.40 -8.07 -8.23
N SER A 169 -1.93 -7.70 -7.04
CA SER A 169 -1.57 -8.63 -5.96
C SER A 169 -2.18 -8.24 -4.60
N GLY A 170 -2.66 -7.02 -4.45
CA GLY A 170 -3.10 -6.48 -3.18
C GLY A 170 -1.94 -6.21 -2.20
N VAL A 171 -0.74 -6.00 -2.73
CA VAL A 171 0.49 -5.68 -1.99
C VAL A 171 0.65 -4.17 -1.95
#